data_d1dda52188ce6d4002eb738ae7ecd9ff
#
_entry.id   d1dda52188ce6d4002eb738ae7ecd9ff
#
_cell.length_a   1.000
_cell.length_b   1.000
_cell.length_c   1.000
_cell.angle_alpha   90.00
_cell.angle_beta   90.00
_cell.angle_gamma   90.00
#
_symmetry.space_group_name_H-M   'P 1'
#
loop_
_entity.id
_entity.type
_entity.pdbx_description
1 polymer ?
#
loop_
_entity_poly.entity_id
_entity_poly.type
_entity_poly.pdbx_seq_one_letter_code
_entity_poly.pdbx_strand_id
1 'polypeptide(L)'
;MGPVDYVGLRLVRHYLPDGVVRLLLHRGLIIRAGIETSAPAAAIRRFMDAIDGAGETVVGRRILIFGYGGRLDVAVELLRAGARHVVLVDPYAAPVPVTASLASVGSPFLEASDSGPVPAPEWFTVIHAPLREYLSSGGGPVDLVLSNSVLEHVDDLAGAVADLARVTASGGQHFHFIDLRDHFFKYPFEMLCYSEGSWRRFLNPGSNLNRLRVWDYERLFSSCFPRVTVQVRDSDLPAFRATRSRIRSEFLSGDEDRDAVTQVLLRAFLA
;
A
#
# COMPACT_ATOMS: atom_id res chain seq x y z
N MET A 1 13.44 4.97 28.20
CA MET A 1 14.32 4.83 27.01
C MET A 1 13.79 3.66 26.19
N GLY A 2 13.67 3.82 24.85
CA GLY A 2 13.31 2.72 23.96
C GLY A 2 14.39 1.64 23.91
N PRO A 3 14.08 0.48 23.30
CA PRO A 3 15.08 -0.56 23.12
C PRO A 3 16.27 -0.02 22.33
N VAL A 4 17.48 -0.21 22.85
CA VAL A 4 18.72 0.32 22.21
C VAL A 4 18.96 -0.31 20.84
N ASP A 5 18.60 -1.60 20.70
CA ASP A 5 18.65 -2.33 19.43
C ASP A 5 17.70 -1.72 18.38
N TYR A 6 16.51 -1.26 18.77
CA TYR A 6 15.58 -0.59 17.87
C TYR A 6 16.19 0.71 17.30
N VAL A 7 16.65 1.60 18.16
CA VAL A 7 17.21 2.89 17.73
C VAL A 7 18.42 2.69 16.82
N GLY A 8 19.33 1.79 17.20
CA GLY A 8 20.52 1.47 16.40
C GLY A 8 20.16 0.98 15.00
N LEU A 9 19.23 0.02 14.90
CA LEU A 9 18.77 -0.51 13.60
C LEU A 9 18.04 0.54 12.76
N ARG A 10 17.26 1.43 13.40
CA ARG A 10 16.57 2.53 12.70
C ARG A 10 17.55 3.55 12.15
N LEU A 11 18.55 3.95 12.91
CA LEU A 11 19.61 4.85 12.43
C LEU A 11 20.35 4.24 11.24
N VAL A 12 20.75 2.97 11.34
CA VAL A 12 21.39 2.28 10.22
C VAL A 12 20.48 2.33 8.98
N ARG A 13 19.20 2.00 9.12
CA ARG A 13 18.25 1.97 7.99
C ARG A 13 17.96 3.37 7.44
N HIS A 14 17.96 4.41 8.28
CA HIS A 14 17.73 5.78 7.84
C HIS A 14 18.88 6.30 6.95
N TYR A 15 20.12 5.94 7.28
CA TYR A 15 21.32 6.41 6.55
C TYR A 15 21.80 5.43 5.48
N LEU A 16 21.18 4.26 5.32
CA LEU A 16 21.52 3.34 4.24
C LEU A 16 21.16 3.93 2.86
N PRO A 17 22.11 4.01 1.92
CA PRO A 17 21.84 4.43 0.56
C PRO A 17 20.80 3.52 -0.10
N ASP A 18 19.89 4.09 -0.90
CA ASP A 18 18.82 3.35 -1.59
C ASP A 18 19.32 2.16 -2.42
N GLY A 19 20.50 2.27 -3.03
CA GLY A 19 21.12 1.16 -3.76
C GLY A 19 21.43 -0.05 -2.89
N VAL A 20 21.87 0.21 -1.64
CA VAL A 20 22.16 -0.85 -0.65
C VAL A 20 20.84 -1.45 -0.14
N VAL A 21 19.84 -0.62 0.13
CA VAL A 21 18.50 -1.07 0.52
C VAL A 21 17.90 -1.99 -0.55
N ARG A 22 17.96 -1.61 -1.82
CA ARG A 22 17.50 -2.44 -2.94
C ARG A 22 18.25 -3.76 -3.03
N LEU A 23 19.57 -3.74 -2.87
CA LEU A 23 20.39 -4.96 -2.88
C LEU A 23 20.00 -5.92 -1.74
N LEU A 24 19.78 -5.39 -0.54
CA LEU A 24 19.36 -6.17 0.63
C LEU A 24 17.96 -6.76 0.46
N LEU A 25 17.03 -5.97 -0.12
CA LEU A 25 15.70 -6.44 -0.50
C LEU A 25 15.76 -7.58 -1.53
N HIS A 26 16.55 -7.42 -2.60
CA HIS A 26 16.71 -8.45 -3.62
C HIS A 26 17.30 -9.76 -3.08
N ARG A 27 18.15 -9.68 -2.05
CA ARG A 27 18.74 -10.85 -1.40
C ARG A 27 17.91 -11.39 -0.23
N GLY A 28 16.77 -10.77 0.08
CA GLY A 28 15.93 -11.16 1.23
C GLY A 28 16.61 -11.00 2.59
N LEU A 29 17.64 -10.16 2.66
CA LEU A 29 18.42 -9.90 3.86
C LEU A 29 17.89 -8.65 4.57
N ILE A 30 17.54 -8.76 5.87
CA ILE A 30 17.16 -7.65 6.76
C ILE A 30 15.82 -6.99 6.42
N ILE A 31 15.47 -6.82 5.13
CA ILE A 31 14.23 -6.16 4.68
C ILE A 31 13.40 -7.19 3.92
N ARG A 32 12.16 -7.40 4.35
CA ARG A 32 11.21 -8.28 3.64
C ARG A 32 10.40 -7.47 2.65
N ALA A 33 10.22 -8.01 1.47
CA ALA A 33 9.30 -7.46 0.47
C ALA A 33 7.85 -7.57 0.96
N GLY A 34 7.00 -6.65 0.51
CA GLY A 34 5.56 -6.69 0.77
C GLY A 34 4.89 -7.99 0.28
N ILE A 35 3.68 -8.25 0.74
CA ILE A 35 2.96 -9.50 0.45
C ILE A 35 2.70 -9.68 -1.05
N GLU A 36 2.47 -8.60 -1.81
CA GLU A 36 2.32 -8.66 -3.27
C GLU A 36 3.56 -9.21 -3.95
N THR A 37 4.73 -8.90 -3.41
CA THR A 37 6.01 -9.36 -3.96
C THR A 37 6.39 -10.74 -3.44
N SER A 38 6.15 -11.02 -2.14
CA SER A 38 6.58 -12.27 -1.50
C SER A 38 5.57 -13.41 -1.61
N ALA A 39 4.27 -13.08 -1.68
CA ALA A 39 3.18 -14.05 -1.73
C ALA A 39 1.98 -13.51 -2.55
N PRO A 40 2.13 -13.29 -3.87
CA PRO A 40 1.09 -12.66 -4.71
C PRO A 40 -0.25 -13.39 -4.64
N ALA A 41 -0.25 -14.72 -4.55
CA ALA A 41 -1.49 -15.49 -4.39
C ALA A 41 -2.26 -15.16 -3.09
N ALA A 42 -1.57 -14.75 -2.02
CA ALA A 42 -2.22 -14.31 -0.79
C ALA A 42 -2.80 -12.90 -0.94
N ALA A 43 -2.10 -12.00 -1.63
CA ALA A 43 -2.62 -10.68 -1.95
C ALA A 43 -3.86 -10.76 -2.84
N ILE A 44 -3.84 -11.59 -3.87
CA ILE A 44 -4.98 -11.84 -4.77
C ILE A 44 -6.19 -12.31 -3.97
N ARG A 45 -6.04 -13.38 -3.18
CA ARG A 45 -7.14 -13.89 -2.34
C ARG A 45 -7.69 -12.82 -1.42
N ARG A 46 -6.82 -12.04 -0.77
CA ARG A 46 -7.22 -10.94 0.12
C ARG A 46 -8.11 -9.92 -0.59
N PHE A 47 -7.75 -9.53 -1.82
CA PHE A 47 -8.55 -8.60 -2.60
C PHE A 47 -9.88 -9.22 -3.05
N MET A 48 -9.85 -10.44 -3.59
CA MET A 48 -11.07 -11.13 -4.05
C MET A 48 -12.06 -11.32 -2.90
N ASP A 49 -11.59 -11.81 -1.74
CA ASP A 49 -12.43 -11.98 -0.55
C ASP A 49 -13.04 -10.65 -0.07
N ALA A 50 -12.29 -9.55 -0.17
CA ALA A 50 -12.80 -8.23 0.23
C ALA A 50 -13.84 -7.69 -0.76
N ILE A 51 -13.63 -7.89 -2.05
CA ILE A 51 -14.55 -7.47 -3.12
C ILE A 51 -15.84 -8.30 -3.04
N ASP A 52 -15.73 -9.62 -2.98
CA ASP A 52 -16.89 -10.53 -2.86
C ASP A 52 -17.67 -10.29 -1.57
N GLY A 53 -16.98 -10.12 -0.45
CA GLY A 53 -17.59 -9.77 0.84
C GLY A 53 -18.28 -8.41 0.87
N ALA A 54 -18.01 -7.58 -0.12
CA ALA A 54 -18.69 -6.30 -0.35
C ALA A 54 -19.94 -6.44 -1.25
N GLY A 55 -20.17 -7.61 -1.84
CA GLY A 55 -21.16 -7.82 -2.88
C GLY A 55 -20.78 -7.20 -4.24
N GLU A 56 -19.48 -6.97 -4.46
CA GLU A 56 -18.94 -6.39 -5.68
C GLU A 56 -18.30 -7.46 -6.58
N THR A 57 -17.99 -7.06 -7.81
CA THR A 57 -17.35 -7.94 -8.80
C THR A 57 -16.25 -7.20 -9.56
N VAL A 58 -15.25 -7.93 -9.99
CA VAL A 58 -14.21 -7.43 -10.90
C VAL A 58 -14.60 -7.50 -12.36
N VAL A 59 -15.64 -8.27 -12.69
CA VAL A 59 -16.05 -8.54 -14.08
C VAL A 59 -16.46 -7.25 -14.80
N GLY A 60 -15.81 -6.99 -15.93
CA GLY A 60 -16.03 -5.80 -16.76
C GLY A 60 -15.51 -4.49 -16.16
N ARG A 61 -14.91 -4.52 -14.97
CA ARG A 61 -14.43 -3.33 -14.26
C ARG A 61 -13.07 -2.87 -14.77
N ARG A 62 -12.87 -1.56 -14.75
CA ARG A 62 -11.56 -0.91 -14.85
C ARG A 62 -10.99 -0.74 -13.44
N ILE A 63 -9.86 -1.35 -13.15
CA ILE A 63 -9.32 -1.45 -11.78
C ILE A 63 -8.00 -0.71 -11.70
N LEU A 64 -7.80 0.11 -10.67
CA LEU A 64 -6.52 0.73 -10.37
C LEU A 64 -5.86 0.01 -9.19
N ILE A 65 -4.62 -0.44 -9.38
CA ILE A 65 -3.75 -0.91 -8.30
C ILE A 65 -2.79 0.22 -7.94
N PHE A 66 -2.98 0.78 -6.76
CA PHE A 66 -2.14 1.86 -6.22
C PHE A 66 -1.02 1.26 -5.39
N GLY A 67 0.23 1.36 -5.89
CA GLY A 67 1.40 0.73 -5.31
C GLY A 67 1.52 -0.75 -5.69
N TYR A 68 1.68 -1.06 -6.98
CA TYR A 68 1.72 -2.46 -7.46
C TYR A 68 3.08 -3.16 -7.25
N GLY A 69 4.11 -2.46 -6.76
CA GLY A 69 5.41 -3.05 -6.39
C GLY A 69 6.23 -3.61 -7.56
N GLY A 70 5.91 -3.24 -8.81
CA GLY A 70 6.62 -3.69 -10.00
C GLY A 70 6.28 -5.12 -10.46
N ARG A 71 5.23 -5.76 -9.91
CA ARG A 71 4.78 -7.12 -10.28
C ARG A 71 3.39 -7.11 -10.89
N LEU A 72 3.20 -7.93 -11.92
CA LEU A 72 1.94 -8.01 -12.67
C LEU A 72 1.01 -9.12 -12.17
N ASP A 73 1.47 -9.98 -11.25
CA ASP A 73 0.74 -11.18 -10.83
C ASP A 73 -0.70 -10.87 -10.38
N VAL A 74 -0.87 -9.88 -9.52
CA VAL A 74 -2.21 -9.46 -9.04
C VAL A 74 -3.06 -8.95 -10.19
N ALA A 75 -2.50 -8.10 -11.05
CA ALA A 75 -3.21 -7.52 -12.19
C ALA A 75 -3.67 -8.57 -13.19
N VAL A 76 -2.81 -9.56 -13.49
CA VAL A 76 -3.13 -10.66 -14.39
C VAL A 76 -4.26 -11.53 -13.85
N GLU A 77 -4.25 -11.83 -12.55
CA GLU A 77 -5.33 -12.62 -11.96
C GLU A 77 -6.66 -11.87 -11.94
N LEU A 78 -6.63 -10.53 -11.74
CA LEU A 78 -7.84 -9.71 -11.89
C LEU A 78 -8.38 -9.74 -13.33
N LEU A 79 -7.51 -9.68 -14.34
CA LEU A 79 -7.92 -9.82 -15.74
C LEU A 79 -8.46 -11.21 -16.04
N ARG A 80 -7.84 -12.28 -15.52
CA ARG A 80 -8.36 -13.66 -15.64
C ARG A 80 -9.70 -13.83 -14.96
N ALA A 81 -9.96 -13.11 -13.88
CA ALA A 81 -11.25 -13.05 -13.21
C ALA A 81 -12.28 -12.19 -13.93
N GLY A 82 -11.95 -11.61 -15.08
CA GLY A 82 -12.87 -10.87 -15.95
C GLY A 82 -12.80 -9.35 -15.84
N ALA A 83 -11.79 -8.78 -15.17
CA ALA A 83 -11.58 -7.35 -15.23
C ALA A 83 -11.35 -6.89 -16.69
N ARG A 84 -11.87 -5.71 -17.03
CA ARG A 84 -11.74 -5.17 -18.39
C ARG A 84 -10.37 -4.59 -18.66
N HIS A 85 -9.79 -3.93 -17.66
CA HIS A 85 -8.50 -3.23 -17.79
C HIS A 85 -7.92 -2.93 -16.41
N VAL A 86 -6.60 -3.00 -16.28
CA VAL A 86 -5.92 -2.69 -15.02
C VAL A 86 -4.93 -1.52 -15.21
N VAL A 87 -5.10 -0.50 -14.37
CA VAL A 87 -4.19 0.65 -14.26
C VAL A 87 -3.24 0.39 -13.10
N LEU A 88 -1.95 0.42 -13.36
CA LEU A 88 -0.88 0.17 -12.39
C LEU A 88 -0.14 1.48 -12.12
N VAL A 89 -0.19 1.98 -10.89
CA VAL A 89 0.44 3.24 -10.50
C VAL A 89 1.40 2.99 -9.35
N ASP A 90 2.68 3.27 -9.56
CA ASP A 90 3.69 3.20 -8.52
C ASP A 90 4.94 4.01 -8.93
N PRO A 91 5.21 5.15 -8.27
CA PRO A 91 6.38 5.98 -8.59
C PRO A 91 7.72 5.32 -8.20
N TYR A 92 7.68 4.28 -7.38
CA TYR A 92 8.88 3.60 -6.86
C TYR A 92 9.12 2.23 -7.49
N ALA A 93 8.16 1.70 -8.25
CA ALA A 93 8.35 0.47 -8.99
C ALA A 93 9.49 0.63 -9.99
N ALA A 94 10.39 -0.35 -10.02
CA ALA A 94 11.39 -0.38 -11.07
C ALA A 94 10.70 -0.46 -12.44
N PRO A 95 11.16 0.29 -13.46
CA PRO A 95 10.73 0.05 -14.83
C PRO A 95 10.98 -1.42 -15.14
N VAL A 96 9.97 -2.11 -15.57
CA VAL A 96 9.94 -3.56 -15.68
C VAL A 96 11.05 -4.08 -16.61
N PRO A 97 12.09 -4.69 -16.09
CA PRO A 97 12.72 -5.80 -16.79
C PRO A 97 12.29 -7.06 -16.05
N VAL A 98 11.38 -7.72 -16.60
CA VAL A 98 10.45 -8.55 -15.89
C VAL A 98 10.54 -9.99 -16.37
N THR A 99 11.73 -10.48 -16.54
CA THR A 99 11.95 -11.87 -16.98
C THR A 99 11.30 -12.90 -16.04
N ALA A 100 11.27 -12.67 -14.74
CA ALA A 100 10.65 -13.62 -13.81
C ALA A 100 9.14 -13.41 -13.60
N SER A 101 8.67 -12.15 -13.51
CA SER A 101 7.25 -11.85 -13.36
C SER A 101 6.48 -12.01 -14.68
N LEU A 102 7.08 -11.69 -15.84
CA LEU A 102 6.46 -11.87 -17.15
C LEU A 102 6.40 -13.33 -17.59
N ALA A 103 7.34 -14.18 -17.16
CA ALA A 103 7.27 -15.61 -17.48
C ALA A 103 6.00 -16.28 -16.92
N SER A 104 5.45 -15.77 -15.83
CA SER A 104 4.19 -16.25 -15.24
C SER A 104 2.93 -15.63 -15.86
N VAL A 105 3.07 -14.51 -16.57
CA VAL A 105 1.94 -13.73 -17.12
C VAL A 105 1.32 -14.43 -18.33
N GLY A 106 2.15 -14.88 -19.29
CA GLY A 106 1.68 -15.56 -20.50
C GLY A 106 0.89 -14.66 -21.48
N SER A 107 0.75 -15.15 -22.72
CA SER A 107 -0.17 -14.58 -23.71
C SER A 107 -1.64 -14.77 -23.24
N PRO A 108 -2.56 -13.82 -23.44
CA PRO A 108 -2.49 -12.65 -24.33
C PRO A 108 -2.04 -11.33 -23.67
N PHE A 109 -1.61 -11.33 -22.41
CA PHE A 109 -1.35 -10.14 -21.62
C PHE A 109 -0.03 -9.44 -21.93
N LEU A 110 0.76 -10.01 -22.84
CA LEU A 110 2.06 -9.48 -23.25
C LEU A 110 2.11 -9.28 -24.76
N GLU A 111 2.80 -8.22 -25.16
CA GLU A 111 3.18 -8.01 -26.56
C GLU A 111 4.70 -7.97 -26.72
N ALA A 112 5.17 -8.27 -27.92
CA ALA A 112 6.59 -8.23 -28.26
C ALA A 112 7.06 -6.78 -28.43
N SER A 113 8.23 -6.44 -27.88
CA SER A 113 8.93 -5.20 -28.14
C SER A 113 10.40 -5.46 -28.40
N ASP A 114 11.13 -4.47 -28.91
CA ASP A 114 12.59 -4.57 -29.20
C ASP A 114 13.41 -4.87 -27.93
N SER A 115 12.90 -4.48 -26.76
CA SER A 115 13.54 -4.71 -25.46
C SER A 115 13.06 -5.97 -24.74
N GLY A 116 12.23 -6.77 -25.40
CA GLY A 116 11.57 -7.96 -24.82
C GLY A 116 10.08 -7.77 -24.60
N PRO A 117 9.39 -8.77 -24.05
CA PRO A 117 7.95 -8.71 -23.83
C PRO A 117 7.58 -7.60 -22.85
N VAL A 118 6.52 -6.84 -23.18
CA VAL A 118 5.97 -5.75 -22.35
C VAL A 118 4.48 -6.00 -22.07
N PRO A 119 3.91 -5.40 -21.01
CA PRO A 119 2.48 -5.46 -20.76
C PRO A 119 1.69 -4.89 -21.95
N ALA A 120 0.74 -5.66 -22.49
CA ALA A 120 -0.07 -5.25 -23.63
C ALA A 120 -1.01 -4.07 -23.24
N PRO A 121 -0.97 -2.93 -23.96
CA PRO A 121 -1.73 -1.72 -23.60
C PRO A 121 -3.24 -1.91 -23.71
N GLU A 122 -3.71 -2.93 -24.37
CA GLU A 122 -5.12 -3.34 -24.37
C GLU A 122 -5.60 -3.68 -22.94
N TRP A 123 -4.73 -4.34 -22.15
CA TRP A 123 -5.04 -4.84 -20.80
C TRP A 123 -4.51 -3.97 -19.68
N PHE A 124 -3.41 -3.24 -19.93
CA PHE A 124 -2.73 -2.48 -18.89
C PHE A 124 -2.46 -1.02 -19.28
N THR A 125 -2.55 -0.16 -18.28
CA THR A 125 -1.89 1.15 -18.27
C THR A 125 -0.88 1.15 -17.13
N VAL A 126 0.42 1.31 -17.43
CA VAL A 126 1.49 1.29 -16.41
C VAL A 126 2.05 2.70 -16.25
N ILE A 127 2.01 3.21 -15.02
CA ILE A 127 2.44 4.57 -14.66
C ILE A 127 3.51 4.49 -13.56
N HIS A 128 4.76 4.75 -13.94
CA HIS A 128 5.90 4.87 -13.02
C HIS A 128 6.05 6.29 -12.47
N ALA A 129 4.93 6.85 -12.01
CA ALA A 129 4.84 8.22 -11.54
C ALA A 129 3.72 8.36 -10.52
N PRO A 130 3.62 9.48 -9.79
CA PRO A 130 2.48 9.76 -8.93
C PRO A 130 1.14 9.73 -9.69
N LEU A 131 0.06 9.36 -9.01
CA LEU A 131 -1.29 9.24 -9.61
C LEU A 131 -1.76 10.52 -10.33
N ARG A 132 -1.32 11.69 -9.86
CA ARG A 132 -1.59 12.98 -10.51
C ARG A 132 -1.13 13.06 -11.96
N GLU A 133 -0.07 12.34 -12.33
CA GLU A 133 0.41 12.30 -13.72
C GLU A 133 -0.54 11.49 -14.61
N TYR A 134 -1.08 10.39 -14.11
CA TYR A 134 -2.15 9.67 -14.82
C TYR A 134 -3.38 10.56 -15.04
N LEU A 135 -3.79 11.31 -14.01
CA LEU A 135 -4.91 12.25 -14.12
C LEU A 135 -4.63 13.38 -15.13
N SER A 136 -3.43 13.95 -15.11
CA SER A 136 -3.06 15.05 -16.01
C SER A 136 -2.87 14.61 -17.46
N SER A 137 -2.54 13.35 -17.70
CA SER A 137 -2.46 12.76 -19.05
C SER A 137 -3.82 12.37 -19.64
N GLY A 138 -4.93 12.70 -18.97
CA GLY A 138 -6.27 12.37 -19.42
C GLY A 138 -6.67 10.92 -19.09
N GLY A 139 -6.02 10.31 -18.10
CA GLY A 139 -6.38 8.98 -17.61
C GLY A 139 -7.85 8.90 -17.23
N GLY A 140 -8.55 7.93 -17.80
CA GLY A 140 -10.00 7.75 -17.59
C GLY A 140 -10.32 7.22 -16.19
N PRO A 141 -11.59 7.38 -15.75
CA PRO A 141 -12.01 6.95 -14.43
C PRO A 141 -11.91 5.42 -14.27
N VAL A 142 -11.79 4.99 -13.00
CA VAL A 142 -11.73 3.58 -12.61
C VAL A 142 -12.88 3.21 -11.69
N ASP A 143 -13.34 1.97 -11.81
CA ASP A 143 -14.48 1.46 -11.04
C ASP A 143 -14.06 0.95 -9.66
N LEU A 144 -12.86 0.36 -9.57
CA LEU A 144 -12.31 -0.15 -8.31
C LEU A 144 -10.88 0.37 -8.11
N VAL A 145 -10.54 0.67 -6.87
CA VAL A 145 -9.17 1.01 -6.46
C VAL A 145 -8.72 0.04 -5.38
N LEU A 146 -7.56 -0.56 -5.59
CA LEU A 146 -6.96 -1.53 -4.69
C LEU A 146 -5.59 -1.05 -4.23
N SER A 147 -5.27 -1.21 -2.96
CA SER A 147 -3.90 -1.08 -2.46
C SER A 147 -3.65 -2.01 -1.27
N ASN A 148 -2.42 -2.47 -1.10
CA ASN A 148 -2.03 -3.28 0.04
C ASN A 148 -0.67 -2.86 0.56
N SER A 149 -0.61 -2.41 1.81
CA SER A 149 0.60 -1.93 2.47
C SER A 149 1.31 -0.82 1.68
N VAL A 150 0.55 0.20 1.28
CA VAL A 150 1.02 1.35 0.49
C VAL A 150 0.74 2.67 1.20
N LEU A 151 -0.47 2.85 1.73
CA LEU A 151 -0.90 4.14 2.28
C LEU A 151 -0.11 4.57 3.50
N GLU A 152 0.43 3.63 4.27
CA GLU A 152 1.35 3.89 5.39
C GLU A 152 2.69 4.48 4.95
N HIS A 153 3.04 4.33 3.67
CA HIS A 153 4.27 4.87 3.07
C HIS A 153 4.08 6.22 2.38
N VAL A 154 2.84 6.65 2.18
CA VAL A 154 2.53 7.92 1.51
C VAL A 154 2.78 9.09 2.46
N ASP A 155 3.62 10.06 2.05
CA ASP A 155 3.95 11.24 2.86
C ASP A 155 2.79 12.25 2.82
N ASP A 156 2.34 12.67 1.63
CA ASP A 156 1.13 13.50 1.44
C ASP A 156 -0.10 12.62 1.21
N LEU A 157 -0.60 12.00 2.27
CA LEU A 157 -1.78 11.14 2.17
C LEU A 157 -3.05 11.96 1.81
N ALA A 158 -3.16 13.21 2.27
CA ALA A 158 -4.32 14.03 1.94
C ALA A 158 -4.41 14.31 0.43
N GLY A 159 -3.28 14.69 -0.19
CA GLY A 159 -3.19 14.87 -1.64
C GLY A 159 -3.45 13.57 -2.41
N ALA A 160 -2.90 12.45 -1.93
CA ALA A 160 -3.14 11.15 -2.54
C ALA A 160 -4.61 10.72 -2.49
N VAL A 161 -5.29 10.91 -1.35
CA VAL A 161 -6.74 10.62 -1.19
C VAL A 161 -7.58 11.50 -2.12
N ALA A 162 -7.24 12.79 -2.27
CA ALA A 162 -7.91 13.68 -3.22
C ALA A 162 -7.72 13.22 -4.68
N ASP A 163 -6.51 12.81 -5.06
CA ASP A 163 -6.25 12.27 -6.40
C ASP A 163 -6.96 10.92 -6.62
N LEU A 164 -7.03 10.06 -5.60
CA LEU A 164 -7.79 8.82 -5.63
C LEU A 164 -9.30 9.08 -5.83
N ALA A 165 -9.88 10.07 -5.16
CA ALA A 165 -11.27 10.45 -5.36
C ALA A 165 -11.52 10.96 -6.79
N ARG A 166 -10.60 11.76 -7.34
CA ARG A 166 -10.72 12.31 -8.71
C ARG A 166 -10.65 11.25 -9.81
N VAL A 167 -9.89 10.18 -9.59
CA VAL A 167 -9.77 9.10 -10.58
C VAL A 167 -10.92 8.10 -10.50
N THR A 168 -11.71 8.14 -9.44
CA THR A 168 -12.78 7.18 -9.20
C THR A 168 -14.04 7.55 -9.98
N ALA A 169 -14.61 6.57 -10.66
CA ALA A 169 -15.91 6.71 -11.32
C ALA A 169 -17.05 6.92 -10.30
N SER A 170 -18.15 7.54 -10.70
CA SER A 170 -19.38 7.53 -9.89
C SER A 170 -19.80 6.08 -9.59
N GLY A 171 -20.12 5.77 -8.35
CA GLY A 171 -20.36 4.41 -7.87
C GLY A 171 -19.12 3.56 -7.65
N GLY A 172 -17.93 4.12 -7.85
CA GLY A 172 -16.68 3.39 -7.67
C GLY A 172 -16.31 3.15 -6.21
N GLN A 173 -15.54 2.09 -5.97
CA GLN A 173 -15.18 1.62 -4.64
C GLN A 173 -13.69 1.41 -4.45
N HIS A 174 -13.26 1.55 -3.20
CA HIS A 174 -11.88 1.38 -2.75
C HIS A 174 -11.75 0.27 -1.74
N PHE A 175 -10.64 -0.47 -1.81
CA PHE A 175 -10.24 -1.52 -0.89
C PHE A 175 -8.75 -1.34 -0.56
N HIS A 176 -8.46 -0.79 0.62
CA HIS A 176 -7.11 -0.50 1.07
C HIS A 176 -6.77 -1.34 2.29
N PHE A 177 -5.84 -2.28 2.15
CA PHE A 177 -5.23 -2.97 3.28
C PHE A 177 -4.06 -2.13 3.78
N ILE A 178 -4.11 -1.71 5.05
CA ILE A 178 -3.15 -0.79 5.65
C ILE A 178 -2.50 -1.46 6.85
N ASP A 179 -1.17 -1.45 6.90
CA ASP A 179 -0.39 -1.93 8.04
C ASP A 179 0.06 -0.73 8.91
N LEU A 180 -0.50 -0.65 10.11
CA LEU A 180 -0.24 0.44 11.06
C LEU A 180 0.95 0.17 11.99
N ARG A 181 1.64 -0.96 11.79
CA ARG A 181 2.78 -1.34 12.61
C ARG A 181 4.06 -0.67 12.17
N ASP A 182 4.99 -0.59 13.10
CA ASP A 182 6.38 -0.45 12.74
C ASP A 182 6.85 -1.68 11.95
N HIS A 183 7.53 -1.47 10.84
CA HIS A 183 8.05 -2.56 10.01
C HIS A 183 9.25 -3.29 10.65
N PHE A 184 9.69 -2.88 11.83
CA PHE A 184 10.39 -3.75 12.78
C PHE A 184 9.36 -4.50 13.63
N PHE A 185 8.79 -5.56 13.10
CA PHE A 185 7.65 -6.29 13.67
C PHE A 185 7.84 -6.78 15.11
N LYS A 186 9.09 -6.86 15.61
CA LYS A 186 9.38 -7.10 17.02
C LYS A 186 8.88 -5.95 17.92
N TYR A 187 8.72 -4.74 17.36
CA TYR A 187 8.36 -3.52 18.07
C TYR A 187 7.24 -2.76 17.37
N PRO A 188 6.02 -3.33 17.27
CA PRO A 188 4.98 -2.84 16.38
C PRO A 188 4.50 -1.41 16.68
N PHE A 189 4.69 -0.90 17.90
CA PHE A 189 4.27 0.44 18.32
C PHE A 189 5.43 1.38 18.67
N GLU A 190 6.67 0.93 18.57
CA GLU A 190 7.81 1.72 19.05
C GLU A 190 7.99 3.04 18.30
N MET A 191 7.67 3.08 16.99
CA MET A 191 7.71 4.30 16.19
C MET A 191 6.82 5.43 16.76
N LEU A 192 5.79 5.09 17.55
CA LEU A 192 4.86 6.05 18.16
C LEU A 192 5.42 6.71 19.44
N CYS A 193 6.59 6.25 19.92
CA CYS A 193 7.25 6.78 21.12
C CYS A 193 8.09 8.03 20.84
N TYR A 194 8.34 8.35 19.57
CA TYR A 194 9.26 9.43 19.19
C TYR A 194 8.51 10.66 18.68
N SER A 195 9.05 11.86 18.97
CA SER A 195 8.53 13.10 18.43
C SER A 195 8.61 13.10 16.89
N GLU A 196 7.76 13.88 16.23
CA GLU A 196 7.79 14.03 14.77
C GLU A 196 9.16 14.49 14.27
N GLY A 197 9.78 15.47 14.97
CA GLY A 197 11.10 15.95 14.61
C GLY A 197 12.19 14.89 14.73
N SER A 198 12.19 14.08 15.81
CA SER A 198 13.14 12.97 15.97
C SER A 198 12.90 11.86 14.96
N TRP A 199 11.62 11.55 14.69
CA TRP A 199 11.25 10.54 13.72
C TRP A 199 11.74 10.92 12.31
N ARG A 200 11.32 12.06 11.78
CA ARG A 200 11.71 12.50 10.42
C ARG A 200 13.21 12.64 10.25
N ARG A 201 13.90 13.18 11.26
CA ARG A 201 15.33 13.52 11.14
C ARG A 201 16.25 12.30 11.27
N PHE A 202 15.86 11.25 12.01
CA PHE A 202 16.80 10.20 12.40
C PHE A 202 16.26 8.77 12.25
N LEU A 203 14.95 8.55 12.31
CA LEU A 203 14.40 7.22 12.49
C LEU A 203 13.47 6.77 11.35
N ASN A 204 12.91 7.70 10.60
CA ASN A 204 12.04 7.37 9.48
C ASN A 204 12.86 6.69 8.37
N PRO A 205 12.49 5.47 7.92
CA PRO A 205 13.23 4.80 6.84
C PRO A 205 13.04 5.54 5.51
N GLY A 206 13.94 5.31 4.54
CA GLY A 206 13.83 5.86 3.20
C GLY A 206 12.53 5.48 2.47
N SER A 207 11.89 4.36 2.87
CA SER A 207 10.57 3.96 2.38
C SER A 207 9.41 4.75 3.00
N ASN A 208 9.67 5.69 3.87
CA ASN A 208 8.73 6.43 4.71
C ASN A 208 7.82 5.53 5.58
N LEU A 209 7.38 6.02 6.71
CA LEU A 209 6.25 5.53 7.50
C LEU A 209 5.57 6.73 8.13
N ASN A 210 4.33 7.00 7.74
CA ASN A 210 3.62 8.21 8.13
C ASN A 210 3.09 8.18 9.57
N ARG A 211 3.07 7.02 10.23
CA ARG A 211 2.64 6.81 11.63
C ARG A 211 1.18 7.18 11.91
N LEU A 212 0.36 7.33 10.88
CA LEU A 212 -1.06 7.63 11.04
C LEU A 212 -1.78 6.45 11.70
N ARG A 213 -2.83 6.77 12.46
CA ARG A 213 -3.66 5.79 13.15
C ARG A 213 -5.02 5.65 12.44
N VAL A 214 -5.82 4.68 12.87
CA VAL A 214 -7.13 4.37 12.28
C VAL A 214 -7.97 5.63 12.04
N TRP A 215 -8.09 6.50 13.03
CA TRP A 215 -8.91 7.72 12.95
C TRP A 215 -8.38 8.77 11.98
N ASP A 216 -7.07 8.79 11.71
CA ASP A 216 -6.51 9.69 10.71
C ASP A 216 -6.90 9.27 9.31
N TYR A 217 -6.83 7.96 9.00
CA TYR A 217 -7.31 7.42 7.72
C TYR A 217 -8.81 7.63 7.56
N GLU A 218 -9.62 7.34 8.59
CA GLU A 218 -11.06 7.60 8.57
C GLU A 218 -11.36 9.06 8.24
N ARG A 219 -10.72 10.00 8.93
CA ARG A 219 -10.89 11.44 8.73
C ARG A 219 -10.49 11.88 7.33
N LEU A 220 -9.32 11.45 6.84
CA LEU A 220 -8.81 11.83 5.52
C LEU A 220 -9.69 11.29 4.40
N PHE A 221 -10.08 10.02 4.46
CA PHE A 221 -10.97 9.46 3.44
C PHE A 221 -12.37 10.05 3.51
N SER A 222 -12.93 10.30 4.69
CA SER A 222 -14.25 10.92 4.85
C SER A 222 -14.32 12.36 4.34
N SER A 223 -13.18 13.03 4.14
CA SER A 223 -13.16 14.36 3.52
C SER A 223 -13.43 14.34 2.01
N CYS A 224 -13.24 13.19 1.35
CA CYS A 224 -13.38 13.04 -0.10
C CYS A 224 -14.45 12.01 -0.51
N PHE A 225 -14.81 11.10 0.38
CA PHE A 225 -15.75 10.00 0.10
C PHE A 225 -16.95 10.07 1.04
N PRO A 226 -18.19 10.04 0.53
CA PRO A 226 -19.39 10.15 1.34
C PRO A 226 -19.63 8.93 2.26
N ARG A 227 -19.03 7.79 1.95
CA ARG A 227 -19.12 6.59 2.78
C ARG A 227 -17.74 5.94 2.92
N VAL A 228 -17.27 5.86 4.16
CA VAL A 228 -16.03 5.20 4.56
C VAL A 228 -16.32 4.19 5.66
N THR A 229 -15.74 3.02 5.56
CA THR A 229 -15.79 2.01 6.64
C THR A 229 -14.40 1.46 6.89
N VAL A 230 -14.07 1.22 8.14
CA VAL A 230 -12.81 0.59 8.54
C VAL A 230 -13.11 -0.69 9.29
N GLN A 231 -12.61 -1.79 8.76
CA GLN A 231 -12.66 -3.10 9.39
C GLN A 231 -11.30 -3.42 9.99
N VAL A 232 -11.24 -3.62 11.30
CA VAL A 232 -10.05 -4.13 11.97
C VAL A 232 -9.78 -5.55 11.50
N ARG A 233 -8.55 -5.80 11.03
CA ARG A 233 -8.09 -7.11 10.56
C ARG A 233 -7.18 -7.78 11.56
N ASP A 234 -6.43 -6.98 12.31
CA ASP A 234 -5.51 -7.46 13.34
C ASP A 234 -5.26 -6.38 14.39
N SER A 235 -4.96 -6.81 15.63
CA SER A 235 -4.58 -5.95 16.75
C SER A 235 -3.60 -6.68 17.67
N ASP A 236 -2.72 -5.93 18.34
CA ASP A 236 -1.75 -6.49 19.29
C ASP A 236 -1.83 -5.75 20.63
N LEU A 237 -2.86 -6.06 21.39
CA LEU A 237 -3.10 -5.45 22.71
C LEU A 237 -1.95 -5.71 23.71
N PRO A 238 -1.35 -6.91 23.79
CA PRO A 238 -0.20 -7.15 24.65
C PRO A 238 1.01 -6.26 24.33
N ALA A 239 1.40 -6.16 23.05
CA ALA A 239 2.51 -5.31 22.63
C ALA A 239 2.19 -3.82 22.82
N PHE A 240 0.93 -3.41 22.58
CA PHE A 240 0.47 -2.04 22.84
C PHE A 240 0.63 -1.70 24.32
N ARG A 241 0.09 -2.52 25.23
CA ARG A 241 0.18 -2.32 26.68
C ARG A 241 1.62 -2.25 27.20
N ALA A 242 2.50 -3.08 26.65
CA ALA A 242 3.92 -3.06 26.98
C ALA A 242 4.63 -1.76 26.55
N THR A 243 4.10 -1.05 25.56
CA THR A 243 4.69 0.18 25.00
C THR A 243 3.96 1.44 25.44
N ARG A 244 2.69 1.34 25.85
CA ARG A 244 1.72 2.44 26.06
C ARG A 244 2.27 3.62 26.86
N SER A 245 2.99 3.36 27.97
CA SER A 245 3.52 4.42 28.83
C SER A 245 4.54 5.34 28.14
N ARG A 246 5.09 4.94 27.00
CA ARG A 246 6.08 5.67 26.20
C ARG A 246 5.48 6.24 24.91
N ILE A 247 4.29 5.75 24.49
CA ILE A 247 3.58 6.26 23.32
C ILE A 247 3.17 7.70 23.58
N ARG A 248 3.41 8.56 22.63
CA ARG A 248 3.07 9.97 22.68
C ARG A 248 1.55 10.16 22.58
N SER A 249 1.04 11.16 23.29
CA SER A 249 -0.40 11.41 23.41
C SER A 249 -1.11 11.65 22.08
N GLU A 250 -0.42 12.21 21.09
CA GLU A 250 -0.96 12.43 19.75
C GLU A 250 -1.34 11.14 18.99
N PHE A 251 -0.85 9.98 19.44
CA PHE A 251 -1.13 8.67 18.87
C PHE A 251 -2.09 7.83 19.73
N LEU A 252 -2.72 8.43 20.71
CA LEU A 252 -3.67 7.78 21.60
C LEU A 252 -5.07 8.37 21.43
N SER A 253 -6.07 7.53 21.18
CA SER A 253 -7.48 7.93 21.15
C SER A 253 -8.13 7.92 22.54
N GLY A 254 -7.52 7.23 23.49
CA GLY A 254 -8.08 6.93 24.79
C GLY A 254 -8.86 5.62 24.85
N ASP A 255 -9.05 4.95 23.72
CA ASP A 255 -9.63 3.61 23.61
C ASP A 255 -8.50 2.61 23.28
N GLU A 256 -8.20 1.74 24.25
CA GLU A 256 -7.08 0.80 24.17
C GLU A 256 -7.23 -0.21 23.03
N ASP A 257 -8.43 -0.66 22.74
CA ASP A 257 -8.70 -1.60 21.65
C ASP A 257 -8.47 -0.93 20.30
N ARG A 258 -8.85 0.33 20.17
CA ARG A 258 -8.62 1.13 18.96
C ARG A 258 -7.14 1.52 18.80
N ASP A 259 -6.46 1.82 19.88
CA ASP A 259 -5.04 2.18 19.90
C ASP A 259 -4.14 0.98 19.59
N ALA A 260 -4.57 -0.25 19.94
CA ALA A 260 -3.85 -1.49 19.70
C ALA A 260 -4.03 -2.07 18.28
N VAL A 261 -4.82 -1.44 17.42
CA VAL A 261 -5.04 -1.90 16.04
C VAL A 261 -3.73 -1.85 15.25
N THR A 262 -3.44 -2.96 14.57
CA THR A 262 -2.23 -3.16 13.76
C THR A 262 -2.50 -3.25 12.27
N GLN A 263 -3.64 -3.80 11.85
CA GLN A 263 -4.01 -3.88 10.43
C GLN A 263 -5.49 -3.59 10.23
N VAL A 264 -5.79 -2.88 9.16
CA VAL A 264 -7.16 -2.57 8.77
C VAL A 264 -7.42 -2.83 7.29
N LEU A 265 -8.69 -3.09 6.95
CA LEU A 265 -9.25 -2.89 5.62
C LEU A 265 -10.10 -1.63 5.65
N LEU A 266 -9.66 -0.60 4.96
CA LEU A 266 -10.43 0.60 4.72
C LEU A 266 -11.18 0.45 3.38
N ARG A 267 -12.48 0.68 3.40
CA ARG A 267 -13.31 0.77 2.22
C ARG A 267 -13.87 2.17 2.11
N ALA A 268 -13.83 2.73 0.90
CA ALA A 268 -14.43 4.02 0.58
C ALA A 268 -15.28 3.89 -0.68
N PHE A 269 -16.36 4.65 -0.75
CA PHE A 269 -17.31 4.63 -1.84
C PHE A 269 -17.57 6.06 -2.30
N LEU A 270 -17.50 6.27 -3.62
CA LEU A 270 -17.85 7.52 -4.28
C LEU A 270 -19.26 7.40 -4.89
N ALA A 271 -20.18 8.26 -4.44
CA ALA A 271 -21.57 8.23 -4.91
C ALA A 271 -21.71 8.66 -6.38
#